data_bea937d76f39bae4f97c6b0b990196b4
#
_entry.id   bea937d76f39bae4f97c6b0b990196b4
#
_cell.length_a   1.000
_cell.length_b   1.000
_cell.length_c   1.000
_cell.angle_alpha   90.00
_cell.angle_beta   90.00
_cell.angle_gamma   90.00
#
_symmetry.space_group_name_H-M   'P 1'
#
loop_
_entity.id
_entity.type
_entity.pdbx_description
1 polymer ?
#
loop_
_entity_poly.entity_id
_entity_poly.type
_entity_poly.pdbx_seq_one_letter_code
_entity_poly.pdbx_strand_id
1 'polypeptide(L)'
;MLEPWQKRAVFRRAFLGASRLTLLVALLGAAVVFNFVLAWFWPSVGLLAVAVIGYVVWSVSDTGRPVHIARSVLREISGLSGLSHRFKSRLAVIERVFTNFWEKTDGLDEEIIGETRREALRALLALTSRLRAVGLADRVNRDARRVGKASDRAEAMVAAAVDEVERFIEMLNRTAVAAAEVLLASREEALERMTRAAEELALWQKSLAEAKIELDESGL
;
A
#
# COMPACT_ATOMS: atom_id res chain seq x y z
N MET A 1 -11.89 4.74 -3.45
CA MET A 1 -12.32 3.43 -2.89
C MET A 1 -11.29 2.36 -3.21
N LEU A 2 -11.02 1.40 -2.30
CA LEU A 2 -10.13 0.27 -2.58
C LEU A 2 -10.76 -0.68 -3.60
N GLU A 3 -10.00 -1.12 -4.60
CA GLU A 3 -10.42 -2.16 -5.53
C GLU A 3 -10.53 -3.54 -4.84
N PRO A 4 -11.31 -4.49 -5.37
CA PRO A 4 -11.51 -5.79 -4.73
C PRO A 4 -10.22 -6.55 -4.41
N TRP A 5 -9.21 -6.48 -5.28
CA TRP A 5 -7.92 -7.14 -5.05
C TRP A 5 -7.09 -6.43 -3.97
N GLN A 6 -7.17 -5.09 -3.89
CA GLN A 6 -6.51 -4.29 -2.84
C GLN A 6 -7.10 -4.62 -1.47
N LYS A 7 -8.44 -4.71 -1.37
CA LYS A 7 -9.13 -5.16 -0.16
C LYS A 7 -8.65 -6.54 0.27
N ARG A 8 -8.56 -7.50 -0.68
CA ARG A 8 -8.06 -8.85 -0.40
C ARG A 8 -6.61 -8.85 0.08
N ALA A 9 -5.75 -8.04 -0.54
CA ALA A 9 -4.34 -7.92 -0.15
C ALA A 9 -4.19 -7.39 1.29
N VAL A 10 -4.91 -6.33 1.63
CA VAL A 10 -4.92 -5.73 2.97
C VAL A 10 -5.46 -6.72 4.00
N PHE A 11 -6.61 -7.33 3.73
CA PHE A 11 -7.24 -8.31 4.62
C PHE A 11 -6.34 -9.53 4.85
N ARG A 12 -5.85 -10.15 3.76
CA ARG A 12 -4.97 -11.32 3.84
C ARG A 12 -3.75 -11.03 4.71
N ARG A 13 -3.16 -9.86 4.58
CA ARG A 13 -1.97 -9.50 5.34
C ARG A 13 -2.30 -9.13 6.79
N ALA A 14 -3.44 -8.50 7.04
CA ALA A 14 -3.90 -8.19 8.38
C ALA A 14 -4.20 -9.47 9.20
N PHE A 15 -4.80 -10.48 8.57
CA PHE A 15 -5.23 -11.70 9.26
C PHE A 15 -4.26 -12.88 9.10
N LEU A 16 -3.54 -13.00 7.98
CA LEU A 16 -2.69 -14.14 7.68
C LEU A 16 -1.18 -13.78 7.70
N GLY A 17 -0.80 -12.63 8.27
CA GLY A 17 0.60 -12.27 8.44
C GLY A 17 1.34 -13.29 9.30
N ALA A 18 2.52 -13.77 8.85
CA ALA A 18 3.25 -14.85 9.51
C ALA A 18 3.47 -14.61 11.01
N SER A 19 3.87 -13.39 11.39
CA SER A 19 4.10 -13.02 12.81
C SER A 19 2.83 -13.10 13.66
N ARG A 20 1.67 -12.78 13.09
CA ARG A 20 0.38 -12.83 13.78
C ARG A 20 -0.14 -14.24 13.91
N LEU A 21 0.06 -15.03 12.87
CA LEU A 21 -0.30 -16.45 12.87
C LEU A 21 0.52 -17.21 13.90
N THR A 22 1.83 -16.91 14.01
CA THR A 22 2.70 -17.48 15.04
C THR A 22 2.23 -17.11 16.44
N LEU A 23 1.83 -15.85 16.66
CA LEU A 23 1.31 -15.41 17.95
C LEU A 23 -0.02 -16.11 18.29
N LEU A 24 -0.92 -16.25 17.33
CA LEU A 24 -2.18 -16.97 17.52
C LEU A 24 -1.92 -18.43 17.88
N VAL A 25 -1.02 -19.10 17.14
CA VAL A 25 -0.64 -20.49 17.41
C VAL A 25 -0.01 -20.64 18.79
N ALA A 26 0.86 -19.71 19.20
CA ALA A 26 1.47 -19.72 20.54
C ALA A 26 0.42 -19.56 21.64
N LEU A 27 -0.57 -18.65 21.47
CA LEU A 27 -1.65 -18.45 22.43
C LEU A 27 -2.58 -19.67 22.52
N LEU A 28 -2.89 -20.30 21.38
CA LEU A 28 -3.65 -21.55 21.35
C LEU A 28 -2.90 -22.68 22.05
N GLY A 29 -1.59 -22.80 21.79
CA GLY A 29 -0.73 -23.78 22.46
C GLY A 29 -0.69 -23.57 23.96
N ALA A 30 -0.55 -22.32 24.42
CA ALA A 30 -0.61 -21.98 25.83
C ALA A 30 -1.97 -22.38 26.46
N ALA A 31 -3.09 -22.06 25.80
CA ALA A 31 -4.41 -22.43 26.29
C ALA A 31 -4.59 -23.95 26.42
N VAL A 32 -4.05 -24.73 25.46
CA VAL A 32 -4.04 -26.20 25.51
C VAL A 32 -3.23 -26.70 26.71
N VAL A 33 -2.01 -26.16 26.92
CA VAL A 33 -1.17 -26.52 28.06
C VAL A 33 -1.87 -26.20 29.39
N PHE A 34 -2.46 -25.02 29.54
CA PHE A 34 -3.22 -24.65 30.73
C PHE A 34 -4.38 -25.59 31.01
N ASN A 35 -5.12 -26.00 29.96
CA ASN A 35 -6.23 -26.92 30.13
C ASN A 35 -5.79 -28.33 30.53
N PHE A 36 -4.77 -28.90 29.83
CA PHE A 36 -4.38 -30.28 30.00
C PHE A 36 -3.40 -30.51 31.19
N VAL A 37 -2.51 -29.53 31.43
CA VAL A 37 -1.46 -29.69 32.48
C VAL A 37 -1.94 -29.19 33.83
N LEU A 38 -2.70 -28.08 33.86
CA LEU A 38 -3.17 -27.46 35.10
C LEU A 38 -4.62 -27.78 35.46
N ALA A 39 -5.33 -28.50 34.58
CA ALA A 39 -6.77 -28.80 34.72
C ALA A 39 -7.66 -27.55 34.94
N TRP A 40 -7.22 -26.41 34.43
CA TRP A 40 -7.88 -25.11 34.61
C TRP A 40 -8.74 -24.78 33.38
N PHE A 41 -9.90 -25.43 33.27
CA PHE A 41 -10.79 -25.29 32.14
C PHE A 41 -11.30 -23.84 31.94
N TRP A 42 -11.87 -23.23 32.97
CA TRP A 42 -12.47 -21.91 32.86
C TRP A 42 -11.47 -20.79 32.59
N PRO A 43 -10.29 -20.72 33.25
CA PRO A 43 -9.25 -19.76 32.90
C PRO A 43 -8.72 -19.93 31.49
N SER A 44 -8.60 -21.18 30.96
CA SER A 44 -8.14 -21.43 29.59
C SER A 44 -9.14 -20.92 28.56
N VAL A 45 -10.45 -21.12 28.78
CA VAL A 45 -11.51 -20.58 27.90
C VAL A 45 -11.50 -19.05 27.91
N GLY A 46 -11.36 -18.43 29.09
CA GLY A 46 -11.25 -16.98 29.20
C GLY A 46 -10.03 -16.41 28.46
N LEU A 47 -8.88 -17.03 28.61
CA LEU A 47 -7.64 -16.63 27.95
C LEU A 47 -7.75 -16.76 26.42
N LEU A 48 -8.36 -17.84 25.95
CA LEU A 48 -8.60 -18.09 24.54
C LEU A 48 -9.57 -17.06 23.94
N ALA A 49 -10.64 -16.72 24.65
CA ALA A 49 -11.58 -15.70 24.22
C ALA A 49 -10.91 -14.31 24.11
N VAL A 50 -10.11 -13.91 25.13
CA VAL A 50 -9.37 -12.66 25.13
C VAL A 50 -8.34 -12.64 23.99
N ALA A 51 -7.62 -13.73 23.75
CA ALA A 51 -6.66 -13.85 22.67
C ALA A 51 -7.29 -13.70 21.29
N VAL A 52 -8.44 -14.38 21.06
CA VAL A 52 -9.16 -14.28 19.78
C VAL A 52 -9.73 -12.88 19.57
N ILE A 53 -10.37 -12.29 20.58
CA ILE A 53 -10.93 -10.94 20.50
C ILE A 53 -9.81 -9.94 20.24
N GLY A 54 -8.71 -9.99 21.01
CA GLY A 54 -7.55 -9.13 20.85
C GLY A 54 -6.93 -9.24 19.45
N TYR A 55 -6.79 -10.48 18.95
CA TYR A 55 -6.32 -10.74 17.59
C TYR A 55 -7.23 -10.11 16.52
N VAL A 56 -8.54 -10.28 16.64
CA VAL A 56 -9.51 -9.71 15.69
C VAL A 56 -9.47 -8.18 15.74
N VAL A 57 -9.55 -7.58 16.94
CA VAL A 57 -9.51 -6.12 17.13
C VAL A 57 -8.22 -5.54 16.55
N TRP A 58 -7.07 -6.13 16.84
CA TRP A 58 -5.79 -5.68 16.30
C TRP A 58 -5.73 -5.80 14.77
N SER A 59 -6.19 -6.94 14.22
CA SER A 59 -6.19 -7.17 12.78
C SER A 59 -7.12 -6.19 12.06
N VAL A 60 -8.31 -5.93 12.61
CA VAL A 60 -9.26 -4.96 12.04
C VAL A 60 -8.70 -3.53 12.13
N SER A 61 -8.12 -3.14 13.26
CA SER A 61 -7.50 -1.82 13.43
C SER A 61 -6.43 -1.55 12.36
N ASP A 62 -5.60 -2.54 12.04
CA ASP A 62 -4.55 -2.39 11.02
C ASP A 62 -5.08 -2.28 9.60
N THR A 63 -6.28 -2.83 9.29
CA THR A 63 -6.84 -2.70 7.94
C THR A 63 -7.17 -1.26 7.56
N GLY A 64 -7.38 -0.39 8.56
CA GLY A 64 -7.63 1.04 8.37
C GLY A 64 -6.38 1.91 8.32
N ARG A 65 -5.21 1.38 8.73
CA ARG A 65 -3.97 2.18 8.77
C ARG A 65 -3.40 2.39 7.37
N PRO A 66 -3.21 3.64 6.92
CA PRO A 66 -2.75 3.94 5.56
C PRO A 66 -1.41 3.31 5.19
N VAL A 67 -0.45 3.30 6.11
CA VAL A 67 0.86 2.66 5.92
C VAL A 67 0.71 1.14 5.74
N HIS A 68 -0.20 0.51 6.49
CA HIS A 68 -0.46 -0.91 6.34
C HIS A 68 -1.12 -1.23 4.99
N ILE A 69 -2.07 -0.38 4.56
CA ILE A 69 -2.71 -0.47 3.24
C ILE A 69 -1.64 -0.37 2.15
N ALA A 70 -0.81 0.68 2.18
CA ALA A 70 0.26 0.91 1.21
C ALA A 70 1.21 -0.29 1.12
N ARG A 71 1.73 -0.75 2.25
CA ARG A 71 2.64 -1.89 2.34
C ARG A 71 2.01 -3.18 1.83
N SER A 72 0.73 -3.42 2.14
CA SER A 72 0.03 -4.63 1.72
C SER A 72 -0.16 -4.68 0.21
N VAL A 73 -0.58 -3.57 -0.38
CA VAL A 73 -0.84 -3.45 -1.81
C VAL A 73 0.46 -3.52 -2.62
N LEU A 74 1.51 -2.80 -2.21
CA LEU A 74 2.81 -2.80 -2.89
C LEU A 74 3.47 -4.18 -2.86
N ARG A 75 3.38 -4.90 -1.75
CA ARG A 75 3.94 -6.25 -1.65
C ARG A 75 3.13 -7.29 -2.43
N GLU A 76 1.83 -7.10 -2.58
CA GLU A 76 1.03 -7.95 -3.46
C GLU A 76 1.52 -7.84 -4.91
N ILE A 77 1.78 -6.60 -5.38
CA ILE A 77 2.34 -6.37 -6.71
C ILE A 77 3.76 -6.95 -6.82
N SER A 78 4.62 -6.70 -5.85
CA SER A 78 6.00 -7.21 -5.86
C SER A 78 6.08 -8.73 -5.86
N GLY A 79 5.05 -9.40 -5.34
CA GLY A 79 4.89 -10.85 -5.33
C GLY A 79 4.43 -11.44 -6.68
N LEU A 80 4.00 -10.60 -7.63
CA LEU A 80 3.65 -11.09 -8.96
C LEU A 80 4.87 -11.74 -9.62
N SER A 81 4.71 -13.00 -10.04
CA SER A 81 5.75 -13.72 -10.75
C SER A 81 6.02 -13.03 -12.08
N GLY A 82 7.28 -12.79 -12.35
CA GLY A 82 7.68 -12.26 -13.65
C GLY A 82 7.96 -10.77 -13.68
N LEU A 83 7.79 -9.98 -12.63
CA LEU A 83 8.26 -8.59 -12.60
C LEU A 83 9.79 -8.50 -12.64
N SER A 84 10.32 -7.56 -13.44
CA SER A 84 11.75 -7.31 -13.51
C SER A 84 12.28 -6.85 -12.13
N HIS A 85 13.55 -7.16 -11.85
CA HIS A 85 14.20 -6.72 -10.60
C HIS A 85 14.18 -5.20 -10.44
N ARG A 86 14.37 -4.47 -11.54
CA ARG A 86 14.30 -2.99 -11.57
C ARG A 86 12.94 -2.49 -11.10
N PHE A 87 11.86 -3.12 -11.55
CA PHE A 87 10.51 -2.75 -11.15
C PHE A 87 10.26 -3.04 -9.65
N LYS A 88 10.68 -4.21 -9.16
CA LYS A 88 10.57 -4.56 -7.74
C LYS A 88 11.34 -3.60 -6.82
N SER A 89 12.54 -3.18 -7.23
CA SER A 89 13.33 -2.21 -6.46
C SER A 89 12.62 -0.86 -6.34
N ARG A 90 11.94 -0.40 -7.40
CA ARG A 90 11.16 0.85 -7.38
C ARG A 90 9.93 0.75 -6.46
N LEU A 91 9.25 -0.39 -6.42
CA LEU A 91 8.15 -0.60 -5.47
C LEU A 91 8.62 -0.51 -4.01
N ALA A 92 9.80 -1.03 -3.70
CA ALA A 92 10.41 -0.89 -2.37
C ALA A 92 10.75 0.57 -2.02
N VAL A 93 11.18 1.37 -3.01
CA VAL A 93 11.40 2.81 -2.83
C VAL A 93 10.09 3.53 -2.52
N ILE A 94 9.01 3.24 -3.28
CA ILE A 94 7.69 3.81 -2.99
C ILE A 94 7.24 3.48 -1.56
N GLU A 95 7.36 2.21 -1.13
CA GLU A 95 6.99 1.80 0.24
C GLU A 95 7.72 2.64 1.28
N ARG A 96 9.03 2.84 1.10
CA ARG A 96 9.86 3.63 2.01
C ARG A 96 9.46 5.11 2.01
N VAL A 97 9.34 5.71 0.83
CA VAL A 97 9.03 7.15 0.70
C VAL A 97 7.65 7.46 1.26
N PHE A 98 6.65 6.61 0.95
CA PHE A 98 5.30 6.76 1.49
C PHE A 98 5.27 6.60 3.02
N THR A 99 5.99 5.63 3.57
CA THR A 99 6.10 5.44 5.02
C THR A 99 6.77 6.65 5.68
N ASN A 100 7.87 7.12 5.13
CA ASN A 100 8.56 8.32 5.63
C ASN A 100 7.69 9.58 5.56
N PHE A 101 6.94 9.77 4.47
CA PHE A 101 5.98 10.87 4.36
C PHE A 101 4.94 10.79 5.48
N TRP A 102 4.38 9.60 5.72
CA TRP A 102 3.36 9.40 6.74
C TRP A 102 3.90 9.64 8.15
N GLU A 103 5.08 9.11 8.47
CA GLU A 103 5.73 9.28 9.76
C GLU A 103 6.13 10.74 10.02
N LYS A 104 6.68 11.44 9.03
CA LYS A 104 7.06 12.85 9.16
C LYS A 104 5.88 13.80 9.31
N THR A 105 4.73 13.43 8.78
CA THR A 105 3.49 14.20 8.92
C THR A 105 2.67 13.79 10.14
N ASP A 106 3.12 12.78 10.89
CA ASP A 106 2.48 12.38 12.14
C ASP A 106 2.67 13.46 13.19
N GLY A 107 1.59 13.83 13.86
CA GLY A 107 1.60 14.94 14.83
C GLY A 107 1.38 16.34 14.25
N LEU A 108 1.29 16.50 12.93
CA LEU A 108 0.83 17.75 12.33
C LEU A 108 -0.70 17.87 12.45
N ASP A 109 -1.17 19.12 12.49
CA ASP A 109 -2.61 19.43 12.59
C ASP A 109 -3.37 18.79 11.41
N GLU A 110 -4.38 17.98 11.71
CA GLU A 110 -5.18 17.26 10.72
C GLU A 110 -5.93 18.21 9.77
N GLU A 111 -6.25 19.45 10.21
CA GLU A 111 -6.84 20.47 9.33
C GLU A 111 -5.88 20.87 8.21
N ILE A 112 -4.57 20.86 8.49
CA ILE A 112 -3.53 21.29 7.53
C ILE A 112 -3.13 20.12 6.62
N ILE A 113 -2.90 18.94 7.20
CA ILE A 113 -2.28 17.83 6.46
C ILE A 113 -3.25 16.73 6.03
N GLY A 114 -4.45 16.68 6.62
CA GLY A 114 -5.37 15.55 6.48
C GLY A 114 -5.84 15.33 5.05
N GLU A 115 -6.07 16.39 4.30
CA GLU A 115 -6.45 16.27 2.88
C GLU A 115 -5.29 15.76 2.04
N THR A 116 -4.10 16.32 2.22
CA THR A 116 -2.88 15.88 1.52
C THR A 116 -2.57 14.42 1.79
N ARG A 117 -2.73 13.95 3.03
CA ARG A 117 -2.59 12.52 3.38
C ARG A 117 -3.61 11.65 2.65
N ARG A 118 -4.86 12.08 2.57
CA ARG A 118 -5.92 11.36 1.85
C ARG A 118 -5.61 11.26 0.36
N GLU A 119 -5.19 12.37 -0.24
CA GLU A 119 -4.84 12.39 -1.67
C GLU A 119 -3.58 11.58 -1.97
N ALA A 120 -2.57 11.63 -1.11
CA ALA A 120 -1.37 10.78 -1.25
C ALA A 120 -1.71 9.28 -1.22
N LEU A 121 -2.63 8.88 -0.33
CA LEU A 121 -3.09 7.48 -0.28
C LEU A 121 -3.90 7.11 -1.53
N ARG A 122 -4.81 7.98 -1.99
CA ARG A 122 -5.60 7.75 -3.21
C ARG A 122 -4.70 7.64 -4.43
N ALA A 123 -3.74 8.54 -4.57
CA ALA A 123 -2.76 8.55 -5.65
C ALA A 123 -1.92 7.25 -5.65
N LEU A 124 -1.46 6.79 -4.48
CA LEU A 124 -0.78 5.51 -4.35
C LEU A 124 -1.65 4.34 -4.79
N LEU A 125 -2.93 4.32 -4.41
CA LEU A 125 -3.84 3.25 -4.78
C LEU A 125 -4.12 3.23 -6.29
N ALA A 126 -4.27 4.39 -6.92
CA ALA A 126 -4.41 4.53 -8.37
C ALA A 126 -3.16 4.02 -9.09
N LEU A 127 -1.97 4.45 -8.63
CA LEU A 127 -0.69 3.98 -9.17
C LEU A 127 -0.56 2.46 -9.07
N THR A 128 -0.87 1.87 -7.92
CA THR A 128 -0.76 0.43 -7.71
C THR A 128 -1.71 -0.37 -8.60
N SER A 129 -2.89 0.15 -8.90
CA SER A 129 -3.83 -0.48 -9.84
C SER A 129 -3.25 -0.52 -11.24
N ARG A 130 -2.66 0.59 -11.71
CA ARG A 130 -1.98 0.66 -13.00
C ARG A 130 -0.74 -0.23 -13.06
N LEU A 131 0.11 -0.19 -12.03
CA LEU A 131 1.30 -1.03 -11.94
C LEU A 131 0.98 -2.52 -11.98
N ARG A 132 -0.14 -2.92 -11.40
CA ARG A 132 -0.61 -4.30 -11.49
C ARG A 132 -0.99 -4.69 -12.92
N ALA A 133 -1.74 -3.84 -13.63
CA ALA A 133 -2.10 -4.07 -15.02
C ALA A 133 -0.85 -4.19 -15.91
N VAL A 134 0.08 -3.24 -15.79
CA VAL A 134 1.36 -3.26 -16.51
C VAL A 134 2.19 -4.50 -16.16
N GLY A 135 2.25 -4.90 -14.88
CA GLY A 135 2.96 -6.10 -14.45
C GLY A 135 2.40 -7.39 -15.04
N LEU A 136 1.08 -7.47 -15.23
CA LEU A 136 0.44 -8.59 -15.93
C LEU A 136 0.78 -8.57 -17.42
N ALA A 137 0.74 -7.40 -18.07
CA ALA A 137 1.12 -7.25 -19.48
C ALA A 137 2.60 -7.60 -19.71
N ASP A 138 3.51 -7.19 -18.84
CA ASP A 138 4.95 -7.54 -18.89
C ASP A 138 5.17 -9.06 -18.76
N ARG A 139 4.37 -9.73 -17.92
CA ARG A 139 4.41 -11.19 -17.80
C ARG A 139 4.00 -11.87 -19.11
N VAL A 140 2.86 -11.47 -19.66
CA VAL A 140 2.35 -12.02 -20.94
C VAL A 140 3.36 -11.79 -22.06
N ASN A 141 3.97 -10.59 -22.14
CA ASN A 141 4.96 -10.27 -23.16
C ASN A 141 6.26 -11.11 -23.01
N ARG A 142 6.69 -11.41 -21.78
CA ARG A 142 7.84 -12.30 -21.56
C ARG A 142 7.58 -13.74 -21.99
N ASP A 143 6.38 -14.22 -21.74
CA ASP A 143 6.00 -15.55 -22.21
C ASP A 143 5.91 -15.58 -23.74
N ALA A 144 5.41 -14.50 -24.37
CA ALA A 144 5.39 -14.32 -25.83
C ALA A 144 6.81 -14.19 -26.43
N ARG A 145 7.76 -13.52 -25.75
CA ARG A 145 9.19 -13.47 -26.18
C ARG A 145 9.82 -14.84 -26.28
N ARG A 146 9.49 -15.76 -25.39
CA ARG A 146 9.99 -17.15 -25.43
C ARG A 146 9.56 -17.87 -26.71
N VAL A 147 8.51 -17.40 -27.36
CA VAL A 147 7.95 -17.94 -28.61
C VAL A 147 8.25 -17.02 -29.81
N GLY A 148 9.14 -16.02 -29.66
CA GLY A 148 9.54 -15.09 -30.71
C GLY A 148 8.50 -14.03 -31.11
N LYS A 149 7.49 -13.79 -30.25
CA LYS A 149 6.37 -12.85 -30.49
C LYS A 149 6.35 -11.69 -29.48
N ALA A 150 7.50 -11.07 -29.24
CA ALA A 150 7.57 -9.90 -28.35
C ALA A 150 6.77 -8.70 -28.90
N SER A 151 6.23 -7.89 -28.01
CA SER A 151 5.52 -6.67 -28.35
C SER A 151 6.28 -5.45 -27.84
N ASP A 152 6.75 -4.59 -28.74
CA ASP A 152 7.41 -3.32 -28.42
C ASP A 152 6.47 -2.41 -27.59
N ARG A 153 5.17 -2.54 -27.81
CA ARG A 153 4.15 -1.81 -27.06
C ARG A 153 4.16 -2.16 -25.56
N ALA A 154 4.33 -3.44 -25.22
CA ALA A 154 4.41 -3.85 -23.82
C ALA A 154 5.68 -3.33 -23.14
N GLU A 155 6.78 -3.20 -23.87
CA GLU A 155 8.01 -2.58 -23.36
C GLU A 155 7.82 -1.08 -23.11
N ALA A 156 7.20 -0.38 -24.03
CA ALA A 156 6.87 1.03 -23.88
C ALA A 156 5.95 1.27 -22.66
N MET A 157 4.96 0.39 -22.44
CA MET A 157 4.09 0.45 -21.25
C MET A 157 4.87 0.27 -19.95
N VAL A 158 5.81 -0.66 -19.90
CA VAL A 158 6.65 -0.87 -18.70
C VAL A 158 7.55 0.33 -18.46
N ALA A 159 8.13 0.93 -19.51
CA ALA A 159 8.93 2.13 -19.41
C ALA A 159 8.10 3.30 -18.86
N ALA A 160 6.92 3.56 -19.45
CA ALA A 160 6.00 4.61 -19.00
C ALA A 160 5.59 4.41 -17.53
N ALA A 161 5.35 3.17 -17.10
CA ALA A 161 5.01 2.88 -15.72
C ALA A 161 6.17 3.14 -14.74
N VAL A 162 7.42 2.93 -15.17
CA VAL A 162 8.59 3.29 -14.36
C VAL A 162 8.69 4.80 -14.20
N ASP A 163 8.48 5.56 -15.27
CA ASP A 163 8.49 7.03 -15.23
C ASP A 163 7.37 7.58 -14.31
N GLU A 164 6.21 6.96 -14.31
CA GLU A 164 5.12 7.31 -13.40
C GLU A 164 5.48 7.07 -11.95
N VAL A 165 6.14 5.95 -11.66
CA VAL A 165 6.67 5.66 -10.31
C VAL A 165 7.66 6.73 -9.87
N GLU A 166 8.57 7.16 -10.75
CA GLU A 166 9.57 8.18 -10.43
C GLU A 166 8.90 9.53 -10.15
N ARG A 167 7.92 9.92 -10.96
CA ARG A 167 7.11 11.14 -10.72
C ARG A 167 6.37 11.09 -9.39
N PHE A 168 5.78 9.96 -9.05
CA PHE A 168 5.10 9.81 -7.76
C PHE A 168 6.05 9.94 -6.57
N ILE A 169 7.23 9.31 -6.65
CA ILE A 169 8.28 9.43 -5.62
C ILE A 169 8.70 10.89 -5.46
N GLU A 170 8.88 11.60 -6.57
CA GLU A 170 9.26 13.02 -6.55
C GLU A 170 8.18 13.89 -5.91
N MET A 171 6.91 13.70 -6.28
CA MET A 171 5.80 14.42 -5.67
C MET A 171 5.71 14.17 -4.16
N LEU A 172 5.79 12.92 -3.73
CA LEU A 172 5.76 12.59 -2.30
C LEU A 172 6.93 13.22 -1.54
N ASN A 173 8.12 13.23 -2.12
CA ASN A 173 9.28 13.87 -1.50
C ASN A 173 9.09 15.39 -1.40
N ARG A 174 8.61 16.05 -2.45
CA ARG A 174 8.29 17.49 -2.40
C ARG A 174 7.23 17.79 -1.35
N THR A 175 6.18 16.98 -1.29
CA THR A 175 5.11 17.11 -0.30
C THR A 175 5.64 16.90 1.13
N ALA A 176 6.57 15.94 1.33
CA ALA A 176 7.19 15.71 2.63
C ALA A 176 8.10 16.88 3.06
N VAL A 177 8.79 17.53 2.12
CA VAL A 177 9.57 18.75 2.39
C VAL A 177 8.65 19.89 2.74
N ALA A 178 7.59 20.14 1.95
CA ALA A 178 6.60 21.16 2.23
C ALA A 178 5.95 20.95 3.61
N ALA A 179 5.63 19.71 3.98
CA ALA A 179 5.09 19.37 5.30
C ALA A 179 6.09 19.67 6.45
N ALA A 180 7.38 19.46 6.23
CA ALA A 180 8.40 19.82 7.22
C ALA A 180 8.53 21.36 7.40
N GLU A 181 8.33 22.12 6.33
CA GLU A 181 8.35 23.59 6.36
C GLU A 181 7.11 24.17 7.04
N VAL A 182 5.99 23.43 7.09
CA VAL A 182 4.76 23.83 7.81
C VAL A 182 5.04 24.11 9.28
N LEU A 183 5.98 23.41 9.90
CA LEU A 183 6.38 23.64 11.29
C LEU A 183 7.03 25.02 11.54
N LEU A 184 7.52 25.66 10.48
CA LEU A 184 8.22 26.94 10.51
C LEU A 184 7.41 28.10 9.91
N ALA A 185 6.29 27.79 9.25
CA ALA A 185 5.43 28.73 8.55
C ALA A 185 4.28 29.21 9.43
N SER A 186 3.66 30.32 9.03
CA SER A 186 2.36 30.70 9.60
C SER A 186 1.27 29.67 9.23
N ARG A 187 0.22 29.58 10.02
CA ARG A 187 -0.89 28.63 9.78
C ARG A 187 -1.51 28.81 8.38
N GLU A 188 -1.66 30.03 7.91
CA GLU A 188 -2.21 30.34 6.58
C GLU A 188 -1.31 29.87 5.45
N GLU A 189 0.00 30.17 5.53
CA GLU A 189 0.98 29.70 4.53
C GLU A 189 1.10 28.19 4.53
N ALA A 190 1.04 27.55 5.71
CA ALA A 190 1.05 26.12 5.86
C ALA A 190 -0.15 25.45 5.15
N LEU A 191 -1.35 26.01 5.40
CA LEU A 191 -2.58 25.52 4.78
C LEU A 191 -2.53 25.67 3.26
N GLU A 192 -2.10 26.83 2.75
CA GLU A 192 -2.00 27.07 1.31
C GLU A 192 -1.03 26.08 0.62
N ARG A 193 0.15 25.85 1.21
CA ARG A 193 1.15 24.89 0.68
C ARG A 193 0.63 23.47 0.66
N MET A 194 -0.05 23.04 1.72
CA MET A 194 -0.61 21.69 1.79
C MET A 194 -1.80 21.51 0.85
N THR A 195 -2.63 22.52 0.67
CA THR A 195 -3.73 22.50 -0.30
C THR A 195 -3.17 22.36 -1.72
N ARG A 196 -2.16 23.12 -2.10
CA ARG A 196 -1.51 22.97 -3.42
C ARG A 196 -0.92 21.57 -3.62
N ALA A 197 -0.28 21.02 -2.62
CA ALA A 197 0.27 19.66 -2.71
C ALA A 197 -0.84 18.61 -2.86
N ALA A 198 -1.98 18.79 -2.19
CA ALA A 198 -3.14 17.91 -2.35
C ALA A 198 -3.73 18.01 -3.77
N GLU A 199 -3.86 19.22 -4.30
CA GLU A 199 -4.34 19.47 -5.67
C GLU A 199 -3.43 18.82 -6.72
N GLU A 200 -2.11 18.93 -6.58
CA GLU A 200 -1.14 18.29 -7.48
C GLU A 200 -1.30 16.76 -7.46
N LEU A 201 -1.44 16.17 -6.28
CA LEU A 201 -1.68 14.72 -6.12
C LEU A 201 -3.00 14.29 -6.76
N ALA A 202 -4.07 15.08 -6.58
CA ALA A 202 -5.38 14.80 -7.14
C ALA A 202 -5.38 14.90 -8.68
N LEU A 203 -4.74 15.93 -9.25
CA LEU A 203 -4.57 16.07 -10.70
C LEU A 203 -3.78 14.90 -11.28
N TRP A 204 -2.70 14.51 -10.65
CA TRP A 204 -1.91 13.37 -11.10
C TRP A 204 -2.70 12.05 -11.00
N GLN A 205 -3.47 11.85 -9.93
CA GLN A 205 -4.35 10.70 -9.81
C GLN A 205 -5.38 10.63 -10.94
N LYS A 206 -5.94 11.79 -11.33
CA LYS A 206 -6.88 11.88 -12.44
C LYS A 206 -6.21 11.46 -13.76
N SER A 207 -5.00 11.93 -14.03
CA SER A 207 -4.24 11.55 -15.23
C SER A 207 -3.95 10.04 -15.28
N LEU A 208 -3.68 9.41 -14.14
CA LEU A 208 -3.51 7.96 -14.06
C LEU A 208 -4.81 7.20 -14.35
N ALA A 209 -5.95 7.72 -13.90
CA ALA A 209 -7.25 7.10 -14.17
C ALA A 209 -7.61 7.18 -15.65
N GLU A 210 -7.37 8.31 -16.29
CA GLU A 210 -7.56 8.52 -17.74
C GLU A 210 -6.67 7.56 -18.54
N ALA A 211 -5.40 7.48 -18.21
CA ALA A 211 -4.46 6.57 -18.84
C ALA A 211 -4.79 5.07 -18.61
N LYS A 212 -5.51 4.73 -17.53
CA LYS A 212 -6.02 3.37 -17.32
C LYS A 212 -7.17 3.05 -18.25
N ILE A 213 -8.09 4.00 -18.48
CA ILE A 213 -9.23 3.84 -19.40
C ILE A 213 -8.71 3.57 -20.83
N GLU A 214 -7.70 4.33 -21.27
CA GLU A 214 -7.07 4.12 -22.59
C GLU A 214 -6.46 2.71 -22.73
N LEU A 215 -5.91 2.15 -21.65
CA LEU A 215 -5.38 0.79 -21.64
C LEU A 215 -6.49 -0.26 -21.73
N ASP A 216 -7.57 -0.10 -20.98
CA ASP A 216 -8.70 -1.02 -20.97
C ASP A 216 -9.43 -1.00 -22.33
N GLU A 217 -9.58 0.18 -22.98
CA GLU A 217 -10.17 0.33 -24.31
C GLU A 217 -9.28 -0.25 -25.43
N SER A 218 -7.97 -0.27 -25.23
CA SER A 218 -7.02 -0.83 -26.22
C SER A 218 -6.96 -2.36 -26.25
N GLY A 219 -7.72 -3.04 -25.39
CA GLY A 219 -7.88 -4.51 -25.40
C GLY A 219 -6.64 -5.31 -24.97
N LEU A 220 -5.78 -4.72 -24.12
CA LEU A 220 -4.58 -5.35 -23.58
C LEU A 220 -4.80 -5.94 -22.18
#